data_9ed645bacb5cd295b43b670992d0616a
#
_entry.id   9ed645bacb5cd295b43b670992d0616a
#
_cell.length_a   1.000
_cell.length_b   1.000
_cell.length_c   1.000
_cell.angle_alpha   90.00
_cell.angle_beta   90.00
_cell.angle_gamma   90.00
#
_symmetry.space_group_name_H-M   'P 1'
#
loop_
_entity.id
_entity.type
_entity.pdbx_description
1 polymer ?
#
loop_
_entity_poly.entity_id
_entity_poly.type
_entity_poly.pdbx_seq_one_letter_code
_entity_poly.pdbx_strand_id
1 'polypeptide(L)'
;MKILVVSHTYIVDLNCEKLRSLVQIDPTVEVTVVVPKRWRPGGVQNKIIEPQAKHEGRFRVLPISNLSDNNQSLLSFGLDIYPLLEEFHPDIIQVEQGAKSIGYTELIMLNKVLKLAAKNVFFTWWNLPYDTQSLAAWIERYNLKNTHGLIAGNQDGVDILRDHGYGGPACVMPQLGVDERLFKPAAQPKLAAKHGISPGDFVVGFVGRFVPEKGLMILFEALAHLKTKLEERKPWKLLMLGRGPYQSALEKMAVELDIAEHILWIESVSHKQVPDYINLMDTLVLPSMTTYDISTFTAVGWKEQFGHVLIEAMACQVPVIGSDSGEIPNVIKEDGLVVSEGKPAPLAAGIQRLMNDPQHRQALAERGHIRAMTDYTNKALAKRQLEFYESLF
;
A
#
# COMPACT_ATOMS: atom_id res chain seq x y z
N MET A 1 -14.94 11.52 20.18
CA MET A 1 -15.02 11.84 18.74
C MET A 1 -15.66 10.68 17.97
N LYS A 2 -16.67 10.95 17.16
CA LYS A 2 -17.35 9.96 16.31
C LYS A 2 -16.84 10.05 14.87
N ILE A 3 -16.27 8.97 14.37
CA ILE A 3 -15.60 8.93 13.07
C ILE A 3 -16.37 7.98 12.15
N LEU A 4 -16.85 8.49 11.03
CA LEU A 4 -17.41 7.71 9.93
C LEU A 4 -16.35 7.56 8.83
N VAL A 5 -15.96 6.33 8.51
CA VAL A 5 -15.04 6.03 7.41
C VAL A 5 -15.79 5.27 6.33
N VAL A 6 -15.71 5.73 5.09
CA VAL A 6 -16.41 5.14 3.94
C VAL A 6 -15.41 4.68 2.90
N SER A 7 -15.31 3.37 2.69
CA SER A 7 -14.36 2.79 1.73
C SER A 7 -14.71 1.36 1.35
N HIS A 8 -14.47 1.00 0.10
CA HIS A 8 -14.50 -0.37 -0.39
C HIS A 8 -13.31 -1.22 0.10
N THR A 9 -12.24 -0.60 0.58
CA THR A 9 -11.02 -1.28 1.06
C THR A 9 -11.30 -2.17 2.26
N TYR A 10 -12.23 -1.78 3.11
CA TYR A 10 -12.54 -2.44 4.39
C TYR A 10 -13.57 -3.59 4.28
N ILE A 11 -13.93 -4.00 3.06
CA ILE A 11 -14.63 -5.29 2.83
C ILE A 11 -13.76 -6.47 3.28
N VAL A 12 -12.44 -6.28 3.32
CA VAL A 12 -11.46 -7.23 3.88
C VAL A 12 -11.17 -6.83 5.32
N ASP A 13 -11.53 -7.69 6.24
CA ASP A 13 -11.46 -7.43 7.68
C ASP A 13 -10.06 -7.05 8.19
N LEU A 14 -9.02 -7.70 7.65
CA LEU A 14 -7.62 -7.39 8.00
C LEU A 14 -7.23 -5.93 7.72
N ASN A 15 -7.89 -5.29 6.75
CA ASN A 15 -7.63 -3.89 6.43
C ASN A 15 -8.18 -2.93 7.50
N CYS A 16 -9.02 -3.41 8.42
CA CYS A 16 -9.62 -2.58 9.48
C CYS A 16 -8.70 -2.34 10.69
N GLU A 17 -7.54 -2.99 10.79
CA GLU A 17 -6.69 -2.97 12.00
C GLU A 17 -6.26 -1.56 12.42
N LYS A 18 -5.92 -0.69 11.46
CA LYS A 18 -5.62 0.72 11.77
C LYS A 18 -6.81 1.43 12.39
N LEU A 19 -8.02 1.20 11.88
CA LEU A 19 -9.24 1.83 12.40
C LEU A 19 -9.67 1.24 13.75
N ARG A 20 -9.43 -0.06 13.98
CA ARG A 20 -9.58 -0.66 15.33
C ARG A 20 -8.62 -0.04 16.33
N SER A 21 -7.40 0.29 15.90
CA SER A 21 -6.42 0.93 16.76
C SER A 21 -6.87 2.32 17.23
N LEU A 22 -7.67 3.07 16.47
CA LEU A 22 -8.22 4.37 16.90
C LEU A 22 -9.03 4.24 18.19
N VAL A 23 -9.93 3.26 18.26
CA VAL A 23 -10.77 3.05 19.45
C VAL A 23 -10.02 2.43 20.64
N GLN A 24 -8.83 1.86 20.39
CA GLN A 24 -7.95 1.32 21.44
C GLN A 24 -7.07 2.42 22.04
N ILE A 25 -6.65 3.40 21.24
CA ILE A 25 -5.79 4.52 21.66
C ILE A 25 -6.57 5.50 22.52
N ASP A 26 -7.81 5.84 22.13
CA ASP A 26 -8.65 6.79 22.86
C ASP A 26 -10.02 6.15 23.19
N PRO A 27 -10.35 6.03 24.49
CA PRO A 27 -11.62 5.48 24.94
C PRO A 27 -12.86 6.34 24.58
N THR A 28 -12.67 7.59 24.17
CA THR A 28 -13.76 8.49 23.75
C THR A 28 -14.07 8.41 22.25
N VAL A 29 -13.22 7.71 21.48
CA VAL A 29 -13.39 7.55 20.03
C VAL A 29 -14.35 6.41 19.73
N GLU A 30 -15.31 6.66 18.82
CA GLU A 30 -16.18 5.68 18.20
C GLU A 30 -15.94 5.68 16.68
N VAL A 31 -15.79 4.50 16.07
CA VAL A 31 -15.57 4.35 14.65
C VAL A 31 -16.64 3.52 13.99
N THR A 32 -17.31 4.09 13.00
CA THR A 32 -18.21 3.37 12.10
C THR A 32 -17.60 3.33 10.71
N VAL A 33 -17.39 2.13 10.19
CA VAL A 33 -16.88 1.90 8.84
C VAL A 33 -18.04 1.50 7.94
N VAL A 34 -18.31 2.26 6.90
CA VAL A 34 -19.28 1.91 5.85
C VAL A 34 -18.56 1.28 4.69
N VAL A 35 -19.01 0.11 4.30
CA VAL A 35 -18.52 -0.63 3.14
C VAL A 35 -19.67 -0.90 2.17
N PRO A 36 -19.41 -1.05 0.86
CA PRO A 36 -20.43 -1.48 -0.09
C PRO A 36 -20.94 -2.87 0.26
N LYS A 37 -22.26 -3.07 0.21
CA LYS A 37 -22.90 -4.37 0.46
C LYS A 37 -22.49 -5.42 -0.57
N ARG A 38 -22.16 -4.98 -1.80
CA ARG A 38 -21.66 -5.82 -2.89
C ARG A 38 -20.49 -5.11 -3.56
N TRP A 39 -19.36 -5.79 -3.63
CA TRP A 39 -18.19 -5.22 -4.29
C TRP A 39 -17.39 -6.27 -5.07
N ARG A 40 -16.96 -5.91 -6.26
CA ARG A 40 -16.07 -6.72 -7.10
C ARG A 40 -14.70 -6.04 -7.12
N PRO A 41 -13.75 -6.45 -6.29
CA PRO A 41 -12.39 -5.95 -6.36
C PRO A 41 -11.79 -6.33 -7.72
N GLY A 42 -11.19 -5.37 -8.39
CA GLY A 42 -10.48 -5.63 -9.65
C GLY A 42 -9.27 -6.55 -9.47
N GLY A 43 -8.66 -6.96 -10.57
CA GLY A 43 -7.43 -7.76 -10.57
C GLY A 43 -7.71 -9.27 -10.55
N VAL A 44 -6.86 -10.00 -9.81
CA VAL A 44 -6.84 -11.47 -9.83
C VAL A 44 -8.08 -12.12 -9.18
N GLN A 45 -8.74 -11.42 -8.25
CA GLN A 45 -9.96 -11.89 -7.58
C GLN A 45 -11.20 -11.21 -8.17
N ASN A 46 -11.69 -11.71 -9.29
CA ASN A 46 -12.88 -11.17 -9.95
C ASN A 46 -14.20 -11.73 -9.38
N LYS A 47 -14.26 -11.97 -8.05
CA LYS A 47 -15.48 -12.45 -7.39
C LYS A 47 -16.15 -11.30 -6.64
N ILE A 48 -17.50 -11.29 -6.66
CA ILE A 48 -18.27 -10.38 -5.81
C ILE A 48 -18.05 -10.79 -4.36
N ILE A 49 -17.73 -9.80 -3.53
CA ILE A 49 -17.62 -9.94 -2.07
C ILE A 49 -18.84 -9.26 -1.46
N GLU A 50 -19.52 -9.97 -0.56
CA GLU A 50 -20.62 -9.46 0.25
C GLU A 50 -20.20 -9.52 1.73
N PRO A 51 -19.64 -8.41 2.25
CA PRO A 51 -19.16 -8.37 3.63
C PRO A 51 -20.31 -8.47 4.62
N GLN A 52 -20.04 -9.03 5.80
CA GLN A 52 -20.99 -9.11 6.88
C GLN A 52 -20.82 -7.94 7.86
N ALA A 53 -21.90 -7.49 8.46
CA ALA A 53 -21.84 -6.49 9.52
C ALA A 53 -21.07 -7.03 10.74
N LYS A 54 -20.27 -6.16 11.36
CA LYS A 54 -19.49 -6.45 12.56
C LYS A 54 -19.71 -5.38 13.62
N HIS A 55 -19.80 -5.80 14.88
CA HIS A 55 -19.92 -4.91 16.02
C HIS A 55 -18.92 -5.36 17.10
N GLU A 56 -17.95 -4.51 17.38
CA GLU A 56 -16.87 -4.74 18.33
C GLU A 56 -16.80 -3.56 19.33
N GLY A 57 -17.83 -3.44 20.17
CA GLY A 57 -17.94 -2.31 21.10
C GLY A 57 -18.08 -0.97 20.37
N ARG A 58 -17.06 -0.10 20.47
CA ARG A 58 -17.03 1.22 19.82
C ARG A 58 -16.56 1.21 18.35
N PHE A 59 -16.21 0.04 17.83
CA PHE A 59 -15.86 -0.17 16.43
C PHE A 59 -16.94 -1.00 15.75
N ARG A 60 -17.43 -0.55 14.59
CA ARG A 60 -18.38 -1.33 13.78
C ARG A 60 -18.12 -1.20 12.29
N VAL A 61 -18.41 -2.27 11.54
CA VAL A 61 -18.40 -2.29 10.08
C VAL A 61 -19.82 -2.57 9.59
N LEU A 62 -20.34 -1.70 8.74
CA LEU A 62 -21.71 -1.74 8.25
C LEU A 62 -21.72 -1.80 6.71
N PRO A 63 -22.13 -2.95 6.12
CA PRO A 63 -22.43 -3.02 4.70
C PRO A 63 -23.72 -2.26 4.37
N ILE A 64 -23.62 -1.28 3.46
CA ILE A 64 -24.77 -0.49 2.99
C ILE A 64 -24.96 -0.71 1.49
N SER A 65 -26.20 -0.75 1.02
CA SER A 65 -26.54 -0.87 -0.40
C SER A 65 -25.84 0.20 -1.22
N ASN A 66 -25.34 -0.16 -2.37
CA ASN A 66 -24.50 0.70 -3.19
C ASN A 66 -24.91 0.67 -4.67
N LEU A 67 -24.70 1.78 -5.37
CA LEU A 67 -25.09 1.94 -6.77
C LEU A 67 -24.04 1.43 -7.77
N SER A 68 -22.75 1.36 -7.37
CA SER A 68 -21.68 0.80 -8.20
C SER A 68 -20.97 -0.32 -7.43
N ASP A 69 -20.73 -1.45 -8.08
CA ASP A 69 -20.12 -2.64 -7.47
C ASP A 69 -18.66 -2.87 -7.88
N ASN A 70 -18.08 -2.01 -8.75
CA ASN A 70 -16.72 -2.18 -9.26
C ASN A 70 -16.00 -0.86 -9.63
N ASN A 71 -16.70 0.27 -9.60
CA ASN A 71 -16.10 1.57 -9.91
C ASN A 71 -16.08 2.46 -8.66
N GLN A 72 -14.90 2.66 -8.11
CA GLN A 72 -14.67 3.44 -6.91
C GLN A 72 -15.16 4.89 -7.03
N SER A 73 -15.00 5.54 -8.18
CA SER A 73 -15.41 6.93 -8.37
C SER A 73 -16.94 7.11 -8.43
N LEU A 74 -17.66 6.04 -8.82
CA LEU A 74 -19.12 6.01 -8.91
C LEU A 74 -19.78 5.38 -7.67
N LEU A 75 -18.99 4.85 -6.72
CA LEU A 75 -19.51 4.24 -5.51
C LEU A 75 -20.25 5.28 -4.67
N SER A 76 -21.55 5.08 -4.51
CA SER A 76 -22.47 5.92 -3.74
C SER A 76 -23.56 5.06 -3.08
N PHE A 77 -24.24 5.57 -2.08
CA PHE A 77 -25.14 4.80 -1.22
C PHE A 77 -26.61 5.24 -1.31
N GLY A 78 -26.87 6.38 -1.94
CA GLY A 78 -28.22 6.94 -2.04
C GLY A 78 -28.82 7.25 -0.67
N LEU A 79 -30.11 6.99 -0.53
CA LEU A 79 -30.80 7.27 0.73
C LEU A 79 -30.52 6.24 1.83
N ASP A 80 -29.92 5.11 1.52
CA ASP A 80 -29.67 4.03 2.47
C ASP A 80 -28.65 4.39 3.56
N ILE A 81 -27.78 5.40 3.30
CA ILE A 81 -26.83 5.90 4.30
C ILE A 81 -27.43 6.97 5.22
N TYR A 82 -28.58 7.56 4.85
CA TYR A 82 -29.20 8.66 5.58
C TYR A 82 -29.55 8.30 7.04
N PRO A 83 -30.26 7.19 7.35
CA PRO A 83 -30.58 6.83 8.74
C PRO A 83 -29.34 6.67 9.62
N LEU A 84 -28.25 6.14 9.04
CA LEU A 84 -26.99 5.99 9.77
C LEU A 84 -26.42 7.36 10.15
N LEU A 85 -26.44 8.32 9.25
CA LEU A 85 -25.92 9.67 9.52
C LEU A 85 -26.74 10.38 10.60
N GLU A 86 -28.08 10.25 10.56
CA GLU A 86 -28.97 10.79 11.60
C GLU A 86 -28.77 10.17 12.97
N GLU A 87 -28.56 8.84 13.02
CA GLU A 87 -28.35 8.12 14.29
C GLU A 87 -26.94 8.40 14.86
N PHE A 88 -25.92 8.27 14.00
CA PHE A 88 -24.53 8.30 14.44
C PHE A 88 -24.01 9.70 14.75
N HIS A 89 -24.46 10.73 14.03
CA HIS A 89 -23.97 12.12 14.17
C HIS A 89 -22.44 12.18 14.22
N PRO A 90 -21.74 11.88 13.10
CA PRO A 90 -20.28 11.86 13.06
C PRO A 90 -19.68 13.27 13.23
N ASP A 91 -18.55 13.36 13.95
CA ASP A 91 -17.70 14.55 13.99
C ASP A 91 -16.77 14.62 12.75
N ILE A 92 -16.36 13.43 12.25
CA ILE A 92 -15.53 13.25 11.05
C ILE A 92 -16.26 12.36 10.05
N ILE A 93 -16.31 12.78 8.80
CA ILE A 93 -16.71 11.95 7.66
C ILE A 93 -15.49 11.81 6.75
N GLN A 94 -14.82 10.65 6.78
CA GLN A 94 -13.70 10.33 5.89
C GLN A 94 -14.15 9.40 4.77
N VAL A 95 -13.89 9.81 3.52
CA VAL A 95 -14.19 9.00 2.33
C VAL A 95 -12.89 8.64 1.60
N GLU A 96 -12.68 7.36 1.34
CA GLU A 96 -11.45 6.86 0.73
C GLU A 96 -11.66 6.44 -0.72
N GLN A 97 -12.12 7.38 -1.53
CA GLN A 97 -12.47 7.18 -2.93
C GLN A 97 -11.82 8.23 -3.85
N GLY A 98 -11.00 9.13 -3.30
CA GLY A 98 -10.37 10.24 -4.01
C GLY A 98 -11.28 11.45 -4.24
N ALA A 99 -10.68 12.54 -4.72
CA ALA A 99 -11.35 13.84 -4.85
C ALA A 99 -12.48 13.89 -5.89
N LYS A 100 -12.47 13.01 -6.90
CA LYS A 100 -13.47 12.95 -7.98
C LYS A 100 -14.67 12.05 -7.67
N SER A 101 -14.79 11.53 -6.45
CA SER A 101 -15.82 10.56 -6.09
C SER A 101 -17.19 11.19 -5.96
N ILE A 102 -18.19 10.54 -6.57
CA ILE A 102 -19.61 10.86 -6.41
C ILE A 102 -20.06 10.58 -4.97
N GLY A 103 -19.60 9.48 -4.37
CA GLY A 103 -19.94 9.15 -2.97
C GLY A 103 -19.40 10.17 -1.99
N TYR A 104 -18.25 10.79 -2.26
CA TYR A 104 -17.77 11.90 -1.44
C TYR A 104 -18.65 13.13 -1.58
N THR A 105 -19.05 13.47 -2.82
CA THR A 105 -20.01 14.56 -3.07
C THR A 105 -21.34 14.33 -2.34
N GLU A 106 -21.86 13.10 -2.41
CA GLU A 106 -23.08 12.68 -1.72
C GLU A 106 -22.98 12.94 -0.20
N LEU A 107 -21.91 12.49 0.44
CA LEU A 107 -21.71 12.65 1.88
C LEU A 107 -21.50 14.12 2.29
N ILE A 108 -20.82 14.92 1.49
CA ILE A 108 -20.72 16.37 1.70
C ILE A 108 -22.12 17.02 1.65
N MET A 109 -22.97 16.64 0.68
CA MET A 109 -24.32 17.17 0.57
C MET A 109 -25.20 16.74 1.75
N LEU A 110 -25.15 15.47 2.14
CA LEU A 110 -25.87 14.95 3.29
C LEU A 110 -25.43 15.61 4.60
N ASN A 111 -24.13 15.83 4.79
CA ASN A 111 -23.61 16.56 5.95
C ASN A 111 -24.25 17.97 6.07
N LYS A 112 -24.38 18.68 4.93
CA LYS A 112 -25.01 20.00 4.89
C LYS A 112 -26.53 19.96 5.14
N VAL A 113 -27.23 19.04 4.47
CA VAL A 113 -28.70 18.91 4.59
C VAL A 113 -29.10 18.53 6.00
N LEU A 114 -28.39 17.58 6.61
CA LEU A 114 -28.61 17.11 7.98
C LEU A 114 -28.03 18.06 9.05
N LYS A 115 -27.28 19.08 8.65
CA LYS A 115 -26.61 20.04 9.56
C LYS A 115 -25.74 19.33 10.62
N LEU A 116 -25.01 18.27 10.23
CA LEU A 116 -24.20 17.47 11.16
C LEU A 116 -22.96 18.26 11.66
N ALA A 117 -22.52 19.29 10.93
CA ALA A 117 -21.31 20.05 11.20
C ALA A 117 -20.01 19.20 11.20
N ALA A 118 -20.07 18.00 10.64
CA ALA A 118 -18.91 17.10 10.56
C ALA A 118 -17.80 17.68 9.68
N LYS A 119 -16.55 17.38 10.02
CA LYS A 119 -15.40 17.69 9.17
C LYS A 119 -15.31 16.67 8.03
N ASN A 120 -15.38 17.13 6.80
CA ASN A 120 -15.22 16.29 5.61
C ASN A 120 -13.74 16.07 5.34
N VAL A 121 -13.33 14.82 5.30
CA VAL A 121 -11.96 14.38 5.02
C VAL A 121 -12.01 13.40 3.86
N PHE A 122 -11.02 13.38 2.98
CA PHE A 122 -10.87 12.29 2.03
C PHE A 122 -9.46 11.77 1.98
N PHE A 123 -9.34 10.51 1.49
CA PHE A 123 -8.08 9.84 1.24
C PHE A 123 -7.88 9.61 -0.25
N THR A 124 -6.62 9.73 -0.72
CA THR A 124 -6.23 9.41 -2.10
C THR A 124 -4.89 8.69 -2.18
N TRP A 125 -4.76 7.74 -3.12
CA TRP A 125 -3.50 7.15 -3.57
C TRP A 125 -2.95 7.80 -4.83
N TRP A 126 -3.72 8.72 -5.45
CA TRP A 126 -3.37 9.26 -6.74
C TRP A 126 -2.04 10.02 -6.69
N ASN A 127 -1.14 9.74 -7.62
CA ASN A 127 0.22 10.28 -7.63
C ASN A 127 0.71 10.72 -9.02
N LEU A 128 -0.20 10.86 -10.00
CA LEU A 128 0.13 11.32 -11.35
C LEU A 128 -0.71 12.54 -11.71
N PRO A 129 -0.14 13.54 -12.41
CA PRO A 129 -0.91 14.66 -12.95
C PRO A 129 -2.04 14.18 -13.87
N TYR A 130 -3.16 14.87 -13.87
CA TYR A 130 -4.31 14.58 -14.71
C TYR A 130 -5.07 15.84 -15.11
N ASP A 131 -5.80 15.75 -16.24
CA ASP A 131 -6.58 16.86 -16.75
C ASP A 131 -7.85 17.12 -15.92
N THR A 132 -8.15 18.41 -15.71
CA THR A 132 -9.26 18.91 -14.91
C THR A 132 -10.36 19.58 -15.74
N GLN A 133 -10.45 19.35 -17.05
CA GLN A 133 -11.42 20.02 -17.94
C GLN A 133 -12.73 19.25 -18.14
N SER A 134 -12.96 18.15 -17.47
CA SER A 134 -14.13 17.30 -17.60
C SER A 134 -15.21 17.57 -16.55
N LEU A 135 -16.39 16.90 -16.67
CA LEU A 135 -17.41 16.88 -15.61
C LEU A 135 -16.83 16.39 -14.28
N ALA A 136 -15.89 15.43 -14.32
CA ALA A 136 -15.19 14.95 -13.14
C ALA A 136 -14.40 16.07 -12.44
N ALA A 137 -13.88 17.03 -13.19
CA ALA A 137 -13.19 18.20 -12.64
C ALA A 137 -14.13 19.16 -11.90
N TRP A 138 -15.39 19.25 -12.35
CA TRP A 138 -16.38 20.04 -11.62
C TRP A 138 -16.72 19.40 -10.27
N ILE A 139 -16.91 18.07 -10.25
CA ILE A 139 -17.10 17.29 -9.02
C ILE A 139 -15.90 17.46 -8.09
N GLU A 140 -14.69 17.36 -8.60
CA GLU A 140 -13.47 17.56 -7.83
C GLU A 140 -13.40 18.95 -7.19
N ARG A 141 -13.60 20.00 -7.99
CA ARG A 141 -13.60 21.39 -7.46
C ARG A 141 -14.63 21.59 -6.35
N TYR A 142 -15.83 21.01 -6.52
CA TYR A 142 -16.86 21.07 -5.48
C TYR A 142 -16.40 20.34 -4.22
N ASN A 143 -15.85 19.13 -4.37
CA ASN A 143 -15.37 18.32 -3.26
C ASN A 143 -14.22 19.02 -2.53
N LEU A 144 -13.18 19.49 -3.24
CA LEU A 144 -12.04 20.18 -2.66
C LEU A 144 -12.45 21.44 -1.88
N LYS A 145 -13.39 22.23 -2.42
CA LYS A 145 -13.92 23.43 -1.74
C LYS A 145 -14.62 23.11 -0.41
N ASN A 146 -15.15 21.90 -0.25
CA ASN A 146 -15.90 21.47 0.94
C ASN A 146 -15.12 20.48 1.80
N THR A 147 -13.82 20.29 1.53
CA THR A 147 -12.92 19.44 2.26
C THR A 147 -12.22 20.20 3.38
N HIS A 148 -12.24 19.66 4.59
CA HIS A 148 -11.57 20.20 5.77
C HIS A 148 -10.19 19.61 5.99
N GLY A 149 -9.96 18.35 5.54
CA GLY A 149 -8.68 17.66 5.66
C GLY A 149 -8.43 16.69 4.51
N LEU A 150 -7.17 16.63 4.06
CA LEU A 150 -6.69 15.69 3.05
C LEU A 150 -5.73 14.69 3.68
N ILE A 151 -5.96 13.40 3.47
CA ILE A 151 -4.97 12.35 3.72
C ILE A 151 -4.55 11.78 2.36
N ALA A 152 -3.27 11.82 2.06
CA ALA A 152 -2.72 11.24 0.83
C ALA A 152 -1.72 10.14 1.16
N GLY A 153 -1.74 9.07 0.37
CA GLY A 153 -0.82 7.95 0.52
C GLY A 153 0.61 8.26 0.12
N ASN A 154 0.85 9.43 -0.52
CA ASN A 154 2.12 9.89 -1.05
C ASN A 154 2.16 11.41 -1.16
N GLN A 155 3.37 11.98 -1.24
CA GLN A 155 3.56 13.43 -1.35
C GLN A 155 3.03 13.99 -2.68
N ASP A 156 3.24 13.27 -3.78
CA ASP A 156 2.72 13.68 -5.11
C ASP A 156 1.21 13.96 -5.09
N GLY A 157 0.45 13.14 -4.36
CA GLY A 157 -1.00 13.32 -4.24
C GLY A 157 -1.39 14.63 -3.57
N VAL A 158 -0.61 15.07 -2.57
CA VAL A 158 -0.80 16.38 -1.94
C VAL A 158 -0.45 17.49 -2.93
N ASP A 159 0.69 17.41 -3.62
CA ASP A 159 1.17 18.43 -4.53
C ASP A 159 0.21 18.64 -5.70
N ILE A 160 -0.27 17.55 -6.32
CA ILE A 160 -1.27 17.59 -7.40
C ILE A 160 -2.56 18.29 -6.93
N LEU A 161 -3.05 17.96 -5.73
CA LEU A 161 -4.30 18.56 -5.23
C LEU A 161 -4.11 20.00 -4.78
N ARG A 162 -2.88 20.40 -4.36
CA ARG A 162 -2.51 21.81 -4.19
C ARG A 162 -2.61 22.59 -5.50
N ASP A 163 -2.06 22.03 -6.59
CA ASP A 163 -2.13 22.62 -7.94
C ASP A 163 -3.58 22.72 -8.43
N HIS A 164 -4.47 21.80 -7.99
CA HIS A 164 -5.89 21.84 -8.27
C HIS A 164 -6.70 22.77 -7.33
N GLY A 165 -6.01 23.51 -6.47
CA GLY A 165 -6.60 24.55 -5.61
C GLY A 165 -7.01 24.13 -4.22
N TYR A 166 -6.57 22.96 -3.72
CA TYR A 166 -6.79 22.58 -2.32
C TYR A 166 -5.86 23.36 -1.39
N GLY A 167 -6.41 24.25 -0.56
CA GLY A 167 -5.64 25.09 0.39
C GLY A 167 -5.67 24.61 1.84
N GLY A 168 -6.42 23.55 2.17
CA GLY A 168 -6.63 23.07 3.54
C GLY A 168 -5.48 22.22 4.13
N PRO A 169 -5.60 21.77 5.39
CA PRO A 169 -4.65 20.86 6.02
C PRO A 169 -4.49 19.55 5.24
N ALA A 170 -3.25 19.04 5.16
CA ALA A 170 -2.95 17.76 4.51
C ALA A 170 -1.99 16.92 5.36
N CYS A 171 -2.17 15.60 5.33
CA CYS A 171 -1.30 14.62 5.97
C CYS A 171 -0.91 13.53 4.96
N VAL A 172 0.40 13.24 4.86
CA VAL A 172 0.90 12.15 4.01
C VAL A 172 1.10 10.92 4.87
N MET A 173 0.26 9.90 4.69
CA MET A 173 0.41 8.60 5.36
C MET A 173 -0.31 7.51 4.57
N PRO A 174 0.14 6.24 4.63
CA PRO A 174 -0.53 5.15 3.95
C PRO A 174 -1.91 4.86 4.55
N GLN A 175 -2.78 4.32 3.72
CA GLN A 175 -4.13 3.89 4.11
C GLN A 175 -4.09 2.78 5.16
N LEU A 176 -3.17 1.83 4.99
CA LEU A 176 -3.00 0.64 5.82
C LEU A 176 -1.60 0.63 6.43
N GLY A 177 -1.49 0.15 7.65
CA GLY A 177 -0.23 -0.06 8.33
C GLY A 177 0.18 -1.54 8.35
N VAL A 178 1.32 -1.79 8.97
CA VAL A 178 1.82 -3.14 9.25
C VAL A 178 1.22 -3.66 10.57
N ASP A 179 0.80 -4.92 10.59
CA ASP A 179 0.49 -5.62 11.84
C ASP A 179 1.80 -6.18 12.43
N GLU A 180 2.32 -5.52 13.46
CA GLU A 180 3.58 -5.87 14.14
C GLU A 180 3.52 -7.23 14.87
N ARG A 181 2.34 -7.78 15.10
CA ARG A 181 2.17 -9.13 15.66
C ARG A 181 2.43 -10.20 14.60
N LEU A 182 2.14 -9.86 13.34
CA LEU A 182 2.28 -10.74 12.19
C LEU A 182 3.64 -10.56 11.52
N PHE A 183 4.01 -9.33 11.17
CA PHE A 183 5.27 -8.98 10.52
C PHE A 183 6.33 -8.66 11.57
N LYS A 184 7.16 -9.62 11.87
CA LYS A 184 8.25 -9.53 12.85
C LYS A 184 9.39 -10.48 12.49
N PRO A 185 10.60 -10.26 13.01
CA PRO A 185 11.71 -11.16 12.82
C PRO A 185 11.38 -12.56 13.35
N ALA A 186 11.58 -13.60 12.51
CA ALA A 186 11.33 -14.98 12.89
C ALA A 186 12.18 -15.94 12.04
N ALA A 187 12.96 -16.82 12.68
CA ALA A 187 13.73 -17.82 11.96
C ALA A 187 12.82 -18.88 11.33
N GLN A 188 13.07 -19.22 10.06
CA GLN A 188 12.27 -20.16 9.26
C GLN A 188 13.06 -21.37 8.72
N PRO A 189 13.79 -22.13 9.56
CA PRO A 189 14.73 -23.17 9.08
C PRO A 189 14.02 -24.31 8.35
N LYS A 190 12.79 -24.68 8.78
CA LYS A 190 12.01 -25.73 8.11
C LYS A 190 11.53 -25.29 6.72
N LEU A 191 11.11 -24.03 6.61
CA LEU A 191 10.65 -23.45 5.33
C LEU A 191 11.85 -23.26 4.38
N ALA A 192 13.00 -22.81 4.87
CA ALA A 192 14.25 -22.73 4.12
C ALA A 192 14.63 -24.09 3.53
N ALA A 193 14.70 -25.14 4.35
CA ALA A 193 15.03 -26.49 3.92
C ALA A 193 14.01 -27.04 2.88
N LYS A 194 12.73 -26.78 3.08
CA LYS A 194 11.66 -27.17 2.14
C LYS A 194 11.89 -26.61 0.74
N HIS A 195 12.43 -25.40 0.64
CA HIS A 195 12.68 -24.69 -0.62
C HIS A 195 14.14 -24.78 -1.11
N GLY A 196 14.95 -25.67 -0.51
CA GLY A 196 16.34 -25.87 -0.92
C GLY A 196 17.24 -24.66 -0.69
N ILE A 197 16.89 -23.81 0.29
CA ILE A 197 17.75 -22.71 0.74
C ILE A 197 18.72 -23.28 1.78
N SER A 198 20.01 -23.25 1.45
CA SER A 198 21.08 -23.75 2.31
C SER A 198 21.58 -22.67 3.29
N PRO A 199 22.09 -23.07 4.46
CA PRO A 199 22.81 -22.13 5.32
C PRO A 199 24.01 -21.52 4.57
N GLY A 200 24.01 -20.22 4.41
CA GLY A 200 25.05 -19.50 3.65
C GLY A 200 24.61 -18.99 2.27
N ASP A 201 23.47 -19.46 1.75
CA ASP A 201 22.87 -18.81 0.58
C ASP A 201 22.50 -17.37 0.92
N PHE A 202 22.74 -16.45 -0.02
CA PHE A 202 22.22 -15.10 0.05
C PHE A 202 20.90 -15.03 -0.70
N VAL A 203 19.81 -14.75 0.01
CA VAL A 203 18.46 -14.76 -0.55
C VAL A 203 18.02 -13.34 -0.89
N VAL A 204 17.95 -13.04 -2.17
CA VAL A 204 17.26 -11.86 -2.68
C VAL A 204 15.78 -12.17 -2.81
N GLY A 205 14.89 -11.32 -2.34
CA GLY A 205 13.46 -11.55 -2.40
C GLY A 205 12.68 -10.48 -3.15
N PHE A 206 11.61 -10.90 -3.79
CA PHE A 206 10.56 -10.05 -4.32
C PHE A 206 9.20 -10.60 -3.88
N VAL A 207 8.32 -9.72 -3.43
CA VAL A 207 6.92 -10.05 -3.09
C VAL A 207 5.98 -9.09 -3.81
N GLY A 208 5.09 -9.62 -4.64
CA GLY A 208 4.13 -8.78 -5.34
C GLY A 208 3.58 -9.36 -6.63
N ARG A 209 2.86 -8.55 -7.38
CA ARG A 209 2.32 -8.95 -8.69
C ARG A 209 3.44 -9.00 -9.74
N PHE A 210 3.39 -10.02 -10.61
CA PHE A 210 4.32 -10.13 -11.75
C PHE A 210 3.74 -9.36 -12.94
N VAL A 211 4.01 -8.07 -12.95
CA VAL A 211 3.56 -7.09 -13.95
C VAL A 211 4.71 -6.17 -14.36
N PRO A 212 4.66 -5.57 -15.59
CA PRO A 212 5.76 -4.78 -16.13
C PRO A 212 6.25 -3.66 -15.21
N GLU A 213 5.31 -2.93 -14.65
CA GLU A 213 5.59 -1.76 -13.80
C GLU A 213 6.34 -2.10 -12.49
N LYS A 214 6.43 -3.37 -12.11
CA LYS A 214 7.23 -3.81 -10.96
C LYS A 214 8.71 -4.01 -11.30
N GLY A 215 9.13 -3.79 -12.55
CA GLY A 215 10.54 -3.77 -12.95
C GLY A 215 11.28 -5.11 -12.79
N LEU A 216 10.56 -6.24 -12.85
CA LEU A 216 11.14 -7.57 -12.58
C LEU A 216 12.18 -7.98 -13.61
N MET A 217 12.08 -7.52 -14.86
CA MET A 217 13.10 -7.75 -15.87
C MET A 217 14.43 -7.08 -15.49
N ILE A 218 14.38 -5.88 -14.91
CA ILE A 218 15.56 -5.16 -14.41
C ILE A 218 16.22 -5.93 -13.26
N LEU A 219 15.42 -6.54 -12.37
CA LEU A 219 15.96 -7.39 -11.31
C LEU A 219 16.70 -8.60 -11.88
N PHE A 220 16.14 -9.25 -12.91
CA PHE A 220 16.76 -10.42 -13.54
C PHE A 220 18.09 -10.05 -14.24
N GLU A 221 18.10 -8.94 -14.99
CA GLU A 221 19.32 -8.43 -15.59
C GLU A 221 20.39 -8.07 -14.53
N ALA A 222 19.96 -7.45 -13.43
CA ALA A 222 20.88 -7.12 -12.32
C ALA A 222 21.51 -8.39 -11.71
N LEU A 223 20.72 -9.45 -11.52
CA LEU A 223 21.22 -10.73 -10.99
C LEU A 223 22.11 -11.48 -11.98
N ALA A 224 21.80 -11.42 -13.28
CA ALA A 224 22.67 -11.97 -14.32
C ALA A 224 24.05 -11.27 -14.36
N HIS A 225 24.09 -9.93 -14.19
CA HIS A 225 25.37 -9.21 -14.03
C HIS A 225 26.14 -9.63 -12.79
N LEU A 226 25.46 -10.05 -11.72
CA LEU A 226 26.11 -10.53 -10.51
C LEU A 226 26.60 -11.96 -10.66
N LYS A 227 25.89 -12.84 -11.39
CA LYS A 227 26.28 -14.23 -11.61
C LYS A 227 27.74 -14.34 -12.05
N THR A 228 28.12 -13.59 -13.10
CA THR A 228 29.49 -13.59 -13.64
C THR A 228 30.56 -13.14 -12.65
N LYS A 229 30.19 -12.42 -11.58
CA LYS A 229 31.10 -11.90 -10.56
C LYS A 229 31.06 -12.67 -9.26
N LEU A 230 29.99 -13.43 -9.00
CA LEU A 230 29.66 -14.01 -7.70
C LEU A 230 29.82 -15.55 -7.66
N GLU A 231 29.78 -16.25 -8.78
CA GLU A 231 29.89 -17.73 -8.81
C GLU A 231 31.13 -18.27 -8.08
N GLU A 232 32.16 -17.46 -7.94
CA GLU A 232 33.38 -17.81 -7.21
C GLU A 232 33.32 -17.55 -5.68
N ARG A 233 32.30 -16.85 -5.16
CA ARG A 233 32.38 -16.29 -3.78
C ARG A 233 31.25 -16.62 -2.84
N LYS A 234 29.99 -16.67 -3.30
CA LYS A 234 28.85 -16.91 -2.39
C LYS A 234 27.64 -17.42 -3.17
N PRO A 235 27.04 -18.56 -2.77
CA PRO A 235 25.79 -19.03 -3.37
C PRO A 235 24.65 -18.06 -3.07
N TRP A 236 23.74 -17.90 -4.04
CA TRP A 236 22.61 -17.02 -3.91
C TRP A 236 21.34 -17.62 -4.50
N LYS A 237 20.20 -17.14 -4.03
CA LYS A 237 18.88 -17.49 -4.56
C LYS A 237 18.04 -16.21 -4.75
N LEU A 238 17.11 -16.27 -5.71
CA LEU A 238 16.05 -15.27 -5.88
C LEU A 238 14.71 -15.91 -5.49
N LEU A 239 14.08 -15.41 -4.44
CA LEU A 239 12.76 -15.85 -4.01
C LEU A 239 11.70 -14.92 -4.60
N MET A 240 10.87 -15.43 -5.51
CA MET A 240 9.80 -14.74 -6.21
C MET A 240 8.45 -15.17 -5.63
N LEU A 241 7.89 -14.39 -4.69
CA LEU A 241 6.58 -14.66 -4.10
C LEU A 241 5.49 -13.83 -4.77
N GLY A 242 4.60 -14.48 -5.49
CA GLY A 242 3.49 -13.82 -6.17
C GLY A 242 3.07 -14.50 -7.46
N ARG A 243 2.30 -13.78 -8.25
CA ARG A 243 1.81 -14.23 -9.56
C ARG A 243 1.44 -13.04 -10.44
N GLY A 244 1.34 -13.27 -11.73
CA GLY A 244 0.88 -12.25 -12.68
C GLY A 244 1.09 -12.66 -14.12
N PRO A 245 0.58 -11.86 -15.07
CA PRO A 245 0.66 -12.16 -16.50
C PRO A 245 2.09 -12.22 -17.06
N TYR A 246 3.07 -11.63 -16.33
CA TYR A 246 4.47 -11.61 -16.74
C TYR A 246 5.26 -12.88 -16.39
N GLN A 247 4.66 -13.82 -15.65
CA GLN A 247 5.39 -15.00 -15.15
C GLN A 247 6.07 -15.79 -16.28
N SER A 248 5.36 -16.13 -17.34
CA SER A 248 5.95 -16.91 -18.44
C SER A 248 7.08 -16.16 -19.19
N ALA A 249 6.97 -14.83 -19.29
CA ALA A 249 8.05 -14.01 -19.86
C ALA A 249 9.29 -14.01 -18.98
N LEU A 250 9.10 -13.93 -17.65
CA LEU A 250 10.19 -13.98 -16.67
C LEU A 250 10.86 -15.36 -16.63
N GLU A 251 10.09 -16.45 -16.69
CA GLU A 251 10.62 -17.81 -16.75
C GLU A 251 11.49 -18.00 -18.01
N LYS A 252 11.04 -17.52 -19.17
CA LYS A 252 11.84 -17.55 -20.40
C LYS A 252 13.12 -16.74 -20.27
N MET A 253 13.03 -15.51 -19.75
CA MET A 253 14.18 -14.63 -19.52
C MET A 253 15.19 -15.25 -18.54
N ALA A 254 14.72 -15.94 -17.50
CA ALA A 254 15.58 -16.65 -16.55
C ALA A 254 16.48 -17.70 -17.24
N VAL A 255 15.91 -18.44 -18.21
CA VAL A 255 16.65 -19.42 -19.00
C VAL A 255 17.64 -18.71 -19.94
N GLU A 256 17.21 -17.66 -20.63
CA GLU A 256 18.07 -16.88 -21.55
C GLU A 256 19.26 -16.23 -20.83
N LEU A 257 19.06 -15.80 -19.59
CA LEU A 257 20.11 -15.20 -18.73
C LEU A 257 20.90 -16.24 -17.92
N ASP A 258 20.58 -17.54 -18.08
CA ASP A 258 21.24 -18.65 -17.37
C ASP A 258 21.21 -18.47 -15.84
N ILE A 259 20.07 -18.01 -15.28
CA ILE A 259 19.83 -17.84 -13.85
C ILE A 259 18.65 -18.67 -13.33
N ALA A 260 18.03 -19.50 -14.16
CA ALA A 260 16.81 -20.23 -13.83
C ALA A 260 16.95 -21.13 -12.59
N GLU A 261 18.11 -21.77 -12.39
CA GLU A 261 18.39 -22.64 -11.24
C GLU A 261 18.51 -21.90 -9.89
N HIS A 262 18.70 -20.59 -9.94
CA HIS A 262 18.76 -19.75 -8.75
C HIS A 262 17.39 -19.25 -8.30
N ILE A 263 16.34 -19.41 -9.12
CA ILE A 263 15.03 -18.79 -8.87
C ILE A 263 14.06 -19.76 -8.19
N LEU A 264 13.54 -19.33 -7.06
CA LEU A 264 12.50 -20.02 -6.31
C LEU A 264 11.15 -19.35 -6.59
N TRP A 265 10.33 -20.00 -7.40
CA TRP A 265 9.00 -19.52 -7.70
C TRP A 265 8.02 -20.02 -6.63
N ILE A 266 7.40 -19.08 -5.92
CA ILE A 266 6.38 -19.34 -4.91
C ILE A 266 5.09 -18.69 -5.37
N GLU A 267 4.05 -19.48 -5.58
CA GLU A 267 2.71 -18.95 -5.85
C GLU A 267 2.22 -18.11 -4.67
N SER A 268 1.18 -17.33 -4.91
CA SER A 268 0.59 -16.50 -3.86
C SER A 268 0.14 -17.36 -2.67
N VAL A 269 0.57 -16.96 -1.50
CA VAL A 269 0.17 -17.57 -0.22
C VAL A 269 -0.85 -16.66 0.50
N SER A 270 -1.43 -17.14 1.60
CA SER A 270 -2.27 -16.28 2.43
C SER A 270 -1.44 -15.12 3.03
N HIS A 271 -2.07 -13.97 3.24
CA HIS A 271 -1.40 -12.81 3.84
C HIS A 271 -0.69 -13.15 5.17
N LYS A 272 -1.27 -14.05 5.96
CA LYS A 272 -0.67 -14.53 7.22
C LYS A 272 0.64 -15.28 7.05
N GLN A 273 0.90 -15.85 5.87
CA GLN A 273 2.11 -16.61 5.57
C GLN A 273 3.19 -15.75 4.88
N VAL A 274 2.83 -14.56 4.38
CA VAL A 274 3.80 -13.67 3.71
C VAL A 274 5.04 -13.39 4.56
N PRO A 275 4.93 -13.05 5.88
CA PRO A 275 6.11 -12.81 6.71
C PRO A 275 7.04 -14.01 6.86
N ASP A 276 6.52 -15.25 6.78
CA ASP A 276 7.37 -16.44 6.83
C ASP A 276 8.36 -16.49 5.66
N TYR A 277 7.90 -16.09 4.46
CA TYR A 277 8.73 -16.00 3.26
C TYR A 277 9.64 -14.78 3.26
N ILE A 278 9.17 -13.63 3.75
CA ILE A 278 10.01 -12.43 3.92
C ILE A 278 11.18 -12.75 4.86
N ASN A 279 10.93 -13.48 5.94
CA ASN A 279 11.96 -13.90 6.89
C ASN A 279 12.99 -14.92 6.34
N LEU A 280 12.82 -15.40 5.11
CA LEU A 280 13.85 -16.18 4.40
C LEU A 280 14.85 -15.30 3.63
N MET A 281 14.55 -14.01 3.48
CA MET A 281 15.30 -13.09 2.62
C MET A 281 16.42 -12.38 3.38
N ASP A 282 17.58 -12.25 2.76
CA ASP A 282 18.65 -11.37 3.21
C ASP A 282 18.45 -9.92 2.77
N THR A 283 17.69 -9.71 1.71
CA THR A 283 17.21 -8.40 1.25
C THR A 283 15.94 -8.54 0.41
N LEU A 284 15.00 -7.62 0.59
CA LEU A 284 13.84 -7.50 -0.29
C LEU A 284 14.10 -6.39 -1.31
N VAL A 285 13.78 -6.66 -2.58
CA VAL A 285 13.95 -5.72 -3.69
C VAL A 285 12.59 -5.33 -4.27
N LEU A 286 12.32 -4.02 -4.37
CA LEU A 286 11.17 -3.47 -5.07
C LEU A 286 11.64 -2.52 -6.18
N PRO A 287 11.95 -3.04 -7.39
CA PRO A 287 12.55 -2.30 -8.48
C PRO A 287 11.50 -1.65 -9.40
N SER A 288 10.38 -1.18 -8.83
CA SER A 288 9.26 -0.58 -9.58
C SER A 288 9.74 0.50 -10.55
N MET A 289 9.07 0.62 -11.68
CA MET A 289 9.41 1.57 -12.73
C MET A 289 8.23 2.48 -13.04
N THR A 290 8.49 3.75 -13.23
CA THR A 290 7.52 4.67 -13.81
C THR A 290 7.30 4.30 -15.28
N THR A 291 6.06 4.14 -15.71
CA THR A 291 5.70 3.84 -17.09
C THR A 291 4.54 4.73 -17.55
N TYR A 292 4.53 5.04 -18.84
CA TYR A 292 3.45 5.79 -19.49
C TYR A 292 2.65 4.93 -20.47
N ASP A 293 2.92 3.64 -20.52
CA ASP A 293 2.21 2.67 -21.38
C ASP A 293 0.84 2.26 -20.83
N ILE A 294 0.56 2.61 -19.58
CA ILE A 294 -0.72 2.34 -18.92
C ILE A 294 -1.57 3.59 -18.99
N SER A 295 -2.76 3.50 -19.59
CA SER A 295 -3.73 4.59 -19.60
C SER A 295 -4.99 4.22 -18.83
N THR A 296 -5.47 5.16 -18.03
CA THR A 296 -6.80 5.14 -17.43
C THR A 296 -7.68 6.19 -18.11
N PHE A 297 -8.98 6.21 -17.80
CA PHE A 297 -9.89 7.20 -18.37
C PHE A 297 -9.49 8.66 -18.11
N THR A 298 -8.72 8.91 -17.06
CA THR A 298 -8.38 10.28 -16.60
C THR A 298 -6.89 10.56 -16.53
N ALA A 299 -6.02 9.57 -16.71
CA ALA A 299 -4.58 9.78 -16.64
C ALA A 299 -3.80 8.71 -17.40
N VAL A 300 -2.60 9.08 -17.82
CA VAL A 300 -1.62 8.23 -18.49
C VAL A 300 -0.45 8.02 -17.55
N GLY A 301 -0.03 6.78 -17.40
CA GLY A 301 1.12 6.38 -16.63
C GLY A 301 0.80 5.64 -15.33
N TRP A 302 1.85 5.11 -14.75
CA TRP A 302 1.88 4.48 -13.45
C TRP A 302 3.25 4.72 -12.81
N LYS A 303 3.27 4.99 -11.52
CA LYS A 303 4.46 4.94 -10.66
C LYS A 303 4.09 4.41 -9.29
N GLU A 304 5.07 3.93 -8.53
CA GLU A 304 4.79 3.32 -7.24
C GLU A 304 4.09 4.30 -6.30
N GLN A 305 2.95 3.90 -5.78
CA GLN A 305 2.15 4.77 -4.92
C GLN A 305 2.66 4.79 -3.48
N PHE A 306 3.25 3.67 -3.03
CA PHE A 306 3.81 3.56 -1.68
C PHE A 306 4.84 2.41 -1.56
N GLY A 307 4.46 1.19 -2.00
CA GLY A 307 5.30 0.00 -1.82
C GLY A 307 5.14 -0.65 -0.44
N HIS A 308 3.92 -1.06 -0.06
CA HIS A 308 3.63 -1.66 1.25
C HIS A 308 4.58 -2.79 1.65
N VAL A 309 5.02 -3.60 0.69
CA VAL A 309 5.96 -4.69 0.94
C VAL A 309 7.29 -4.22 1.53
N LEU A 310 7.69 -2.97 1.29
CA LEU A 310 8.90 -2.40 1.89
C LEU A 310 8.75 -2.29 3.42
N ILE A 311 7.64 -1.74 3.89
CA ILE A 311 7.40 -1.62 5.34
C ILE A 311 7.15 -2.99 5.99
N GLU A 312 6.59 -3.95 5.27
CA GLU A 312 6.43 -5.34 5.71
C GLU A 312 7.79 -6.03 5.89
N ALA A 313 8.72 -5.85 4.94
CA ALA A 313 10.07 -6.37 5.04
C ALA A 313 10.88 -5.68 6.15
N MET A 314 10.80 -4.35 6.24
CA MET A 314 11.42 -3.58 7.32
C MET A 314 10.90 -4.04 8.69
N ALA A 315 9.59 -4.31 8.82
CA ALA A 315 9.01 -4.85 10.05
C ALA A 315 9.56 -6.24 10.41
N CYS A 316 9.86 -7.09 9.41
CA CYS A 316 10.54 -8.37 9.59
C CYS A 316 12.06 -8.25 9.80
N GLN A 317 12.59 -7.02 9.92
CA GLN A 317 14.04 -6.76 10.03
C GLN A 317 14.82 -7.27 8.81
N VAL A 318 14.22 -7.19 7.63
CA VAL A 318 14.84 -7.49 6.35
C VAL A 318 15.17 -6.17 5.66
N PRO A 319 16.44 -5.90 5.31
CA PRO A 319 16.83 -4.68 4.64
C PRO A 319 16.25 -4.62 3.24
N VAL A 320 15.93 -3.41 2.78
CA VAL A 320 15.23 -3.20 1.52
C VAL A 320 16.08 -2.45 0.51
N ILE A 321 15.91 -2.81 -0.77
CA ILE A 321 16.39 -2.04 -1.92
C ILE A 321 15.18 -1.65 -2.74
N GLY A 322 14.97 -0.36 -2.96
CA GLY A 322 13.92 0.15 -3.84
C GLY A 322 14.47 1.00 -4.97
N SER A 323 13.70 1.14 -6.04
CA SER A 323 13.96 2.15 -7.06
C SER A 323 13.54 3.54 -6.59
N ASP A 324 13.93 4.58 -7.34
CA ASP A 324 13.46 5.95 -7.13
C ASP A 324 12.09 6.26 -7.76
N SER A 325 11.29 5.23 -8.04
CA SER A 325 9.92 5.36 -8.55
C SER A 325 8.93 5.80 -7.47
N GLY A 326 8.22 6.88 -7.72
CA GLY A 326 7.12 7.37 -6.88
C GLY A 326 7.49 7.60 -5.42
N GLU A 327 6.74 7.00 -4.50
CA GLU A 327 6.90 7.21 -3.05
C GLU A 327 8.02 6.35 -2.42
N ILE A 328 8.62 5.41 -3.15
CA ILE A 328 9.66 4.52 -2.62
C ILE A 328 10.77 5.26 -1.87
N PRO A 329 11.37 6.35 -2.40
CA PRO A 329 12.43 7.08 -1.69
C PRO A 329 11.97 7.65 -0.33
N ASN A 330 10.73 8.13 -0.24
CA ASN A 330 10.17 8.68 1.00
C ASN A 330 9.84 7.59 2.03
N VAL A 331 9.49 6.39 1.57
CA VAL A 331 9.26 5.22 2.45
C VAL A 331 10.59 4.70 3.01
N ILE A 332 11.60 4.54 2.17
CA ILE A 332 12.90 3.96 2.55
C ILE A 332 13.77 4.98 3.28
N LYS A 333 13.89 6.19 2.76
CA LYS A 333 14.85 7.23 3.20
C LYS A 333 16.28 6.64 3.31
N GLU A 334 16.98 6.93 4.42
CA GLU A 334 18.32 6.42 4.73
C GLU A 334 18.34 5.01 5.35
N ASP A 335 17.17 4.39 5.57
CA ASP A 335 17.02 3.12 6.29
C ASP A 335 16.98 1.90 5.36
N GLY A 336 17.33 2.08 4.09
CA GLY A 336 17.53 1.08 3.07
C GLY A 336 18.36 1.65 1.91
N LEU A 337 18.35 1.00 0.75
CA LEU A 337 19.03 1.48 -0.44
C LEU A 337 18.00 1.95 -1.48
N VAL A 338 18.21 3.14 -2.04
CA VAL A 338 17.43 3.64 -3.18
C VAL A 338 18.36 3.69 -4.41
N VAL A 339 17.92 3.11 -5.52
CA VAL A 339 18.65 3.03 -6.77
C VAL A 339 17.82 3.62 -7.92
N SER A 340 18.50 4.08 -8.99
CA SER A 340 17.77 4.61 -10.16
C SER A 340 16.91 3.55 -10.83
N GLU A 341 15.62 3.87 -11.07
CA GLU A 341 14.69 2.98 -11.77
C GLU A 341 15.16 2.62 -13.18
N GLY A 342 14.76 1.45 -13.67
CA GLY A 342 15.07 0.96 -15.00
C GLY A 342 16.55 0.69 -15.28
N LYS A 343 17.43 0.70 -14.26
CA LYS A 343 18.87 0.50 -14.43
C LYS A 343 19.36 -0.74 -13.68
N PRO A 344 19.75 -1.82 -14.41
CA PRO A 344 20.23 -3.06 -13.77
C PRO A 344 21.53 -2.89 -12.98
N ALA A 345 22.47 -2.07 -13.50
CA ALA A 345 23.80 -1.95 -12.88
C ALA A 345 23.78 -1.33 -11.47
N PRO A 346 23.09 -0.20 -11.18
CA PRO A 346 22.92 0.31 -9.82
C PRO A 346 22.24 -0.70 -8.89
N LEU A 347 21.22 -1.42 -9.38
CA LEU A 347 20.53 -2.45 -8.59
C LEU A 347 21.49 -3.60 -8.25
N ALA A 348 22.24 -4.09 -9.22
CA ALA A 348 23.27 -5.11 -9.02
C ALA A 348 24.30 -4.67 -7.97
N ALA A 349 24.79 -3.43 -8.06
CA ALA A 349 25.74 -2.87 -7.10
C ALA A 349 25.15 -2.80 -5.68
N GLY A 350 23.87 -2.40 -5.54
CA GLY A 350 23.15 -2.40 -4.26
C GLY A 350 23.06 -3.80 -3.64
N ILE A 351 22.63 -4.80 -4.42
CA ILE A 351 22.56 -6.21 -3.98
C ILE A 351 23.94 -6.70 -3.57
N GLN A 352 24.96 -6.47 -4.40
CA GLN A 352 26.35 -6.88 -4.14
C GLN A 352 26.90 -6.26 -2.84
N ARG A 353 26.57 -4.99 -2.58
CA ARG A 353 26.96 -4.30 -1.35
C ARG A 353 26.39 -4.99 -0.11
N LEU A 354 25.07 -5.31 -0.11
CA LEU A 354 24.44 -6.00 1.03
C LEU A 354 24.94 -7.43 1.19
N MET A 355 25.29 -8.11 0.11
CA MET A 355 25.87 -9.44 0.12
C MET A 355 27.29 -9.44 0.74
N ASN A 356 28.13 -8.48 0.38
CA ASN A 356 29.54 -8.43 0.74
C ASN A 356 29.80 -7.75 2.08
N ASP A 357 28.88 -6.95 2.59
CA ASP A 357 28.99 -6.21 3.85
C ASP A 357 27.86 -6.59 4.83
N PRO A 358 28.03 -7.69 5.57
CA PRO A 358 27.04 -8.14 6.56
C PRO A 358 26.77 -7.11 7.67
N GLN A 359 27.77 -6.29 8.04
CA GLN A 359 27.61 -5.28 9.08
C GLN A 359 26.71 -4.13 8.58
N HIS A 360 26.96 -3.66 7.38
CA HIS A 360 26.12 -2.64 6.74
C HIS A 360 24.68 -3.16 6.52
N ARG A 361 24.55 -4.42 6.06
CA ARG A 361 23.26 -5.10 5.89
C ARG A 361 22.48 -5.13 7.20
N GLN A 362 23.12 -5.56 8.29
CA GLN A 362 22.51 -5.62 9.62
C GLN A 362 22.10 -4.22 10.12
N ALA A 363 22.95 -3.22 9.95
CA ALA A 363 22.63 -1.86 10.36
C ALA A 363 21.41 -1.28 9.61
N LEU A 364 21.28 -1.56 8.30
CA LEU A 364 20.09 -1.18 7.54
C LEU A 364 18.84 -1.93 8.00
N ALA A 365 18.96 -3.22 8.28
CA ALA A 365 17.86 -4.04 8.80
C ALA A 365 17.31 -3.49 10.13
N GLU A 366 18.21 -3.13 11.06
CA GLU A 366 17.85 -2.57 12.37
C GLU A 366 17.18 -1.20 12.24
N ARG A 367 17.75 -0.28 11.46
CA ARG A 367 17.16 1.05 11.24
C ARG A 367 15.81 0.94 10.54
N GLY A 368 15.72 0.11 9.49
CA GLY A 368 14.46 -0.14 8.80
C GLY A 368 13.38 -0.68 9.74
N HIS A 369 13.75 -1.63 10.61
CA HIS A 369 12.82 -2.17 11.61
C HIS A 369 12.33 -1.08 12.58
N ILE A 370 13.22 -0.29 13.15
CA ILE A 370 12.87 0.83 14.05
C ILE A 370 11.89 1.76 13.33
N ARG A 371 12.20 2.15 12.08
CA ARG A 371 11.33 3.01 11.29
C ARG A 371 9.95 2.39 11.05
N ALA A 372 9.88 1.11 10.65
CA ALA A 372 8.60 0.43 10.43
C ALA A 372 7.75 0.42 11.71
N MET A 373 8.37 0.13 12.85
CA MET A 373 7.67 0.08 14.15
C MET A 373 7.22 1.47 14.63
N THR A 374 8.00 2.52 14.35
CA THR A 374 7.70 3.89 14.78
C THR A 374 6.67 4.58 13.88
N ASP A 375 6.79 4.41 12.56
CA ASP A 375 6.06 5.25 11.60
C ASP A 375 4.92 4.51 10.89
N TYR A 376 4.97 3.16 10.79
CA TYR A 376 4.12 2.42 9.86
C TYR A 376 3.30 1.28 10.48
N THR A 377 3.36 1.05 11.78
CA THR A 377 2.42 0.12 12.43
C THR A 377 0.99 0.67 12.37
N ASN A 378 0.00 -0.21 12.40
CA ASN A 378 -1.40 0.20 12.47
C ASN A 378 -1.66 1.17 13.63
N LYS A 379 -1.02 0.93 14.78
CA LYS A 379 -1.13 1.80 15.96
C LYS A 379 -0.48 3.16 15.76
N ALA A 380 0.72 3.22 15.17
CA ALA A 380 1.42 4.48 14.88
C ALA A 380 0.62 5.34 13.90
N LEU A 381 0.11 4.73 12.83
CA LEU A 381 -0.73 5.42 11.85
C LEU A 381 -2.07 5.86 12.44
N ALA A 382 -2.69 5.06 13.30
CA ALA A 382 -3.92 5.45 13.99
C ALA A 382 -3.71 6.67 14.89
N LYS A 383 -2.60 6.71 15.64
CA LYS A 383 -2.24 7.87 16.46
C LYS A 383 -2.09 9.13 15.61
N ARG A 384 -1.31 9.04 14.53
CA ARG A 384 -1.10 10.16 13.59
C ARG A 384 -2.39 10.61 12.92
N GLN A 385 -3.28 9.67 12.59
CA GLN A 385 -4.59 9.97 12.01
C GLN A 385 -5.50 10.69 13.01
N LEU A 386 -5.47 10.28 14.28
CA LEU A 386 -6.24 10.93 15.34
C LEU A 386 -5.76 12.36 15.59
N GLU A 387 -4.45 12.57 15.72
CA GLU A 387 -3.82 13.89 15.84
C GLU A 387 -4.19 14.81 14.66
N PHE A 388 -4.21 14.25 13.45
CA PHE A 388 -4.65 14.99 12.27
C PHE A 388 -6.12 15.38 12.35
N TYR A 389 -7.01 14.49 12.76
CA TYR A 389 -8.43 14.81 12.94
C TYR A 389 -8.64 15.89 14.01
N GLU A 390 -7.97 15.79 15.15
CA GLU A 390 -8.03 16.79 16.20
C GLU A 390 -7.60 18.19 15.73
N SER A 391 -6.61 18.26 14.85
CA SER A 391 -6.12 19.52 14.28
C SER A 391 -7.13 20.23 13.36
N LEU A 392 -8.23 19.56 13.01
CA LEU A 392 -9.28 20.15 12.15
C LEU A 392 -10.34 20.93 12.93
N PHE A 393 -10.31 20.88 14.26
CA PHE A 393 -11.25 21.59 15.14
C PHE A 393 -10.60 22.79 15.79
#